data_7f2dd387ab38e7b7c4aa58036b269545
#
_entry.id   7f2dd387ab38e7b7c4aa58036b269545
#
_cell.length_a   1.000
_cell.length_b   1.000
_cell.length_c   1.000
_cell.angle_alpha   90.00
_cell.angle_beta   90.00
_cell.angle_gamma   90.00
#
_symmetry.space_group_name_H-M   'P 1'
#
loop_
_entity.id
_entity.type
_entity.pdbx_description
1 polymer ?
#
loop_
_entity_poly.entity_id
_entity_poly.type
_entity_poly.pdbx_seq_one_letter_code
_entity_poly.pdbx_strand_id
1 'polypeptide(L)'
;FYTRSFTDAEKALSQGKKVLLNPEKEEINGLEGKFVQVFWSPVHFPNQPGTMGIFCDPTHPALADFPTEMHSNWQWWDICKNATIMELDSLKNNMQPIVRMVDNFYKNRNLSLLFEAKAGDGKLLVCSSDLAKSLNTRPVARQLRYSLLKYMESDKFNPQEEVTFKQIKQVLHNVNRTKEEKKSIYE
;
A
#
# COMPACT_ATOMS: atom_id res chain seq x y z
N PHE A 1 -17.62 -2.24 2.10
CA PHE A 1 -17.74 -1.51 0.83
C PHE A 1 -16.39 -1.49 0.12
N TYR A 2 -16.35 -1.87 -1.15
CA TYR A 2 -15.16 -1.81 -2.01
C TYR A 2 -15.31 -0.65 -3.00
N THR A 3 -14.28 0.16 -3.13
CA THR A 3 -14.26 1.25 -4.11
C THR A 3 -12.83 1.53 -4.60
N ARG A 4 -12.73 2.13 -5.78
CA ARG A 4 -11.49 2.69 -6.33
C ARG A 4 -11.43 4.21 -6.20
N SER A 5 -12.57 4.84 -5.94
CA SER A 5 -12.73 6.29 -5.83
C SER A 5 -12.52 6.75 -4.38
N PHE A 6 -11.60 7.69 -4.17
CA PHE A 6 -11.42 8.32 -2.87
C PHE A 6 -12.68 9.06 -2.41
N THR A 7 -13.37 9.75 -3.32
CA THR A 7 -14.61 10.49 -3.01
C THR A 7 -15.72 9.56 -2.49
N ASP A 8 -15.85 8.38 -3.09
CA ASP A 8 -16.84 7.40 -2.63
C ASP A 8 -16.42 6.75 -1.30
N ALA A 9 -15.12 6.53 -1.12
CA ALA A 9 -14.58 6.07 0.16
C ALA A 9 -14.86 7.07 1.29
N GLU A 10 -14.59 8.35 1.06
CA GLU A 10 -14.84 9.44 2.04
C GLU A 10 -16.31 9.49 2.46
N LYS A 11 -17.24 9.43 1.50
CA LYS A 11 -18.69 9.37 1.79
C LYS A 11 -19.08 8.14 2.61
N ALA A 12 -18.55 6.97 2.26
CA ALA A 12 -18.86 5.73 2.95
C ALA A 12 -18.28 5.70 4.39
N LEU A 13 -17.06 6.19 4.56
CA LEU A 13 -16.40 6.31 5.86
C LEU A 13 -17.12 7.29 6.79
N SER A 14 -17.60 8.43 6.27
CA SER A 14 -18.42 9.39 7.03
C SER A 14 -19.78 8.82 7.45
N GLN A 15 -20.21 7.69 6.88
CA GLN A 15 -21.39 6.92 7.26
C GLN A 15 -21.07 5.74 8.19
N GLY A 16 -19.86 5.66 8.73
CA GLY A 16 -19.43 4.57 9.61
C GLY A 16 -19.18 3.22 8.92
N LYS A 17 -19.04 3.20 7.60
CA LYS A 17 -18.86 1.93 6.87
C LYS A 17 -17.41 1.42 6.93
N LYS A 18 -17.27 0.10 6.79
CA LYS A 18 -16.00 -0.57 6.54
C LYS A 18 -15.68 -0.44 5.05
N VAL A 19 -14.54 0.15 4.68
CA VAL A 19 -14.17 0.48 3.29
C VAL A 19 -12.84 -0.15 2.92
N LEU A 20 -12.81 -0.90 1.80
CA LEU A 20 -11.59 -1.23 1.08
C LEU A 20 -11.41 -0.24 -0.06
N LEU A 21 -10.45 0.66 0.09
CA LEU A 21 -10.04 1.59 -0.95
C LEU A 21 -8.88 0.99 -1.75
N ASN A 22 -9.11 0.79 -3.04
CA ASN A 22 -8.14 0.23 -3.98
C ASN A 22 -8.00 1.16 -5.19
N PRO A 23 -7.29 2.29 -5.06
CA PRO A 23 -7.17 3.29 -6.11
C PRO A 23 -6.42 2.75 -7.34
N GLU A 24 -6.56 3.41 -8.48
CA GLU A 24 -5.72 3.16 -9.65
C GLU A 24 -4.28 3.50 -9.29
N LYS A 25 -3.32 2.73 -9.79
CA LYS A 25 -1.90 2.96 -9.50
C LYS A 25 -1.39 4.34 -9.93
N GLU A 26 -2.03 4.91 -10.97
CA GLU A 26 -1.74 6.22 -11.50
C GLU A 26 -2.23 7.37 -10.58
N GLU A 27 -3.18 7.09 -9.72
CA GLU A 27 -3.73 8.05 -8.73
C GLU A 27 -2.88 8.12 -7.45
N ILE A 28 -1.97 7.14 -7.26
CA ILE A 28 -1.10 7.09 -6.09
C ILE A 28 0.22 7.77 -6.43
N ASN A 29 0.55 8.80 -5.69
CA ASN A 29 1.88 9.40 -5.78
C ASN A 29 2.85 8.66 -4.88
N GLY A 30 3.57 7.73 -5.45
CA GLY A 30 4.46 6.86 -4.72
C GLY A 30 5.56 6.26 -5.61
N LEU A 31 6.06 5.12 -5.21
CA LEU A 31 7.14 4.41 -5.88
C LEU A 31 6.58 3.23 -6.68
N GLU A 32 7.22 2.93 -7.80
CA GLU A 32 6.92 1.69 -8.51
C GLU A 32 7.25 0.48 -7.62
N GLY A 33 6.29 -0.44 -7.46
CA GLY A 33 6.47 -1.64 -6.66
C GLY A 33 7.41 -2.64 -7.34
N LYS A 34 8.52 -2.93 -6.69
CA LYS A 34 9.51 -3.93 -7.13
C LYS A 34 10.08 -4.66 -5.93
N PHE A 35 10.57 -5.88 -6.11
CA PHE A 35 11.45 -6.51 -5.14
C PHE A 35 12.72 -6.99 -5.85
N VAL A 36 13.62 -6.06 -6.01
CA VAL A 36 14.94 -6.28 -6.60
C VAL A 36 16.00 -5.75 -5.65
N GLN A 37 17.15 -6.38 -5.68
CA GLN A 37 18.28 -5.94 -4.87
C GLN A 37 18.71 -4.54 -5.27
N VAL A 38 19.02 -3.71 -4.30
CA VAL A 38 19.73 -2.46 -4.51
C VAL A 38 21.20 -2.80 -4.59
N PHE A 39 21.79 -2.55 -5.74
CA PHE A 39 23.22 -2.72 -5.89
C PHE A 39 23.98 -1.60 -5.17
N TRP A 40 25.11 -1.87 -4.64
CA TRP A 40 25.84 -1.20 -3.56
C TRP A 40 26.09 0.32 -3.65
N SER A 41 26.04 0.97 -4.79
CA SER A 41 26.30 2.41 -4.86
C SER A 41 25.41 3.12 -5.87
N PRO A 42 24.55 4.06 -5.43
CA PRO A 42 23.76 4.89 -6.34
C PRO A 42 24.63 5.87 -7.16
N VAL A 43 25.83 6.20 -6.71
CA VAL A 43 26.78 7.02 -7.46
C VAL A 43 27.29 6.29 -8.70
N HIS A 44 27.60 5.00 -8.56
CA HIS A 44 28.10 4.19 -9.67
C HIS A 44 26.96 3.54 -10.48
N PHE A 45 25.82 3.29 -9.83
CA PHE A 45 24.65 2.66 -10.43
C PHE A 45 23.41 3.52 -10.19
N PRO A 46 23.24 4.60 -10.94
CA PRO A 46 22.06 5.46 -10.84
C PRO A 46 20.79 4.70 -11.25
N ASN A 47 19.64 5.21 -10.86
CA ASN A 47 18.32 4.64 -11.14
C ASN A 47 18.08 3.26 -10.50
N GLN A 48 18.67 3.00 -9.35
CA GLN A 48 18.35 1.82 -8.55
C GLN A 48 16.86 1.81 -8.19
N PRO A 49 16.23 0.63 -8.11
CA PRO A 49 14.82 0.54 -7.69
C PRO A 49 14.62 1.09 -6.29
N GLY A 50 13.48 1.77 -6.09
CA GLY A 50 13.12 2.36 -4.80
C GLY A 50 12.66 1.34 -3.77
N THR A 51 12.31 0.09 -4.18
CA THR A 51 11.77 -0.93 -3.28
C THR A 51 12.50 -2.25 -3.45
N MET A 52 12.84 -2.89 -2.32
CA MET A 52 13.64 -4.13 -2.32
C MET A 52 12.79 -5.38 -2.08
N GLY A 53 11.58 -5.24 -1.53
CA GLY A 53 10.71 -6.37 -1.24
C GLY A 53 9.65 -6.02 -0.22
N ILE A 54 8.88 -7.03 0.19
CA ILE A 54 7.88 -6.86 1.25
C ILE A 54 8.40 -7.37 2.58
N PHE A 55 7.79 -6.86 3.63
CA PHE A 55 7.84 -7.40 4.98
C PHE A 55 6.43 -7.34 5.58
N CYS A 56 5.94 -8.46 6.12
CA CYS A 56 4.64 -8.54 6.78
C CYS A 56 4.67 -9.54 7.93
N ASP A 57 3.69 -9.44 8.81
CA ASP A 57 3.37 -10.51 9.76
C ASP A 57 2.42 -11.49 9.07
N PRO A 58 2.85 -12.72 8.75
CA PRO A 58 2.00 -13.71 8.08
C PRO A 58 0.82 -14.17 8.96
N THR A 59 0.84 -13.90 10.26
CA THR A 59 -0.25 -14.23 11.19
C THR A 59 -1.32 -13.14 11.27
N HIS A 60 -1.09 -11.98 10.61
CA HIS A 60 -2.05 -10.89 10.61
C HIS A 60 -3.40 -11.34 10.01
N PRO A 61 -4.55 -11.06 10.66
CA PRO A 61 -5.86 -11.55 10.22
C PRO A 61 -6.25 -11.18 8.78
N ALA A 62 -5.73 -10.09 8.24
CA ALA A 62 -5.94 -9.69 6.85
C ALA A 62 -5.33 -10.68 5.84
N LEU A 63 -4.33 -11.46 6.25
CA LEU A 63 -3.61 -12.43 5.44
C LEU A 63 -4.03 -13.88 5.74
N ALA A 64 -5.01 -14.10 6.59
CA ALA A 64 -5.42 -15.45 7.04
C ALA A 64 -5.83 -16.38 5.88
N ASP A 65 -6.43 -15.85 4.83
CA ASP A 65 -6.80 -16.57 3.62
C ASP A 65 -5.82 -16.30 2.44
N PHE A 66 -4.66 -15.71 2.73
CA PHE A 66 -3.57 -15.46 1.80
C PHE A 66 -2.26 -16.01 2.41
N PRO A 67 -2.08 -17.34 2.44
CA PRO A 67 -0.89 -17.94 3.04
C PRO A 67 0.38 -17.35 2.47
N THR A 68 1.24 -16.82 3.32
CA THR A 68 2.46 -16.14 2.93
C THR A 68 3.55 -16.34 3.98
N GLU A 69 4.79 -16.09 3.59
CA GLU A 69 5.92 -15.89 4.47
C GLU A 69 6.03 -14.41 4.84
N MET A 70 6.89 -14.08 5.80
CA MET A 70 7.09 -12.70 6.23
C MET A 70 7.81 -11.82 5.20
N HIS A 71 8.37 -12.41 4.16
CA HIS A 71 9.21 -11.77 3.15
C HIS A 71 8.73 -12.08 1.72
N SER A 72 9.31 -11.40 0.75
CA SER A 72 8.99 -11.57 -0.67
C SER A 72 9.30 -12.96 -1.18
N ASN A 73 8.35 -13.50 -1.94
CA ASN A 73 8.52 -14.67 -2.81
C ASN A 73 7.83 -14.41 -4.15
N TRP A 74 7.77 -15.40 -5.04
CA TRP A 74 7.13 -15.24 -6.35
C TRP A 74 5.65 -14.88 -6.30
N GLN A 75 4.95 -15.25 -5.24
CA GLN A 75 3.56 -14.86 -5.01
C GLN A 75 3.41 -13.33 -4.94
N TRP A 76 4.36 -12.64 -4.30
CA TRP A 76 4.35 -11.19 -4.18
C TRP A 76 4.77 -10.46 -5.45
N TRP A 77 5.39 -11.15 -6.41
CA TRP A 77 5.81 -10.53 -7.67
C TRP A 77 4.67 -9.86 -8.42
N ASP A 78 3.55 -10.60 -8.65
CA ASP A 78 2.38 -10.06 -9.34
C ASP A 78 1.75 -8.89 -8.57
N ILE A 79 1.68 -9.00 -7.25
CA ILE A 79 1.14 -7.97 -6.37
C ILE A 79 1.98 -6.69 -6.45
N CYS A 80 3.30 -6.79 -6.30
CA CYS A 80 4.20 -5.64 -6.27
C CYS A 80 4.28 -4.93 -7.62
N LYS A 81 4.46 -5.65 -8.72
CA LYS A 81 4.60 -5.03 -10.05
C LYS A 81 3.33 -4.30 -10.53
N ASN A 82 2.18 -4.63 -9.95
CA ASN A 82 0.90 -3.98 -10.24
C ASN A 82 0.51 -2.97 -9.16
N ALA A 83 1.47 -2.48 -8.38
CA ALA A 83 1.26 -1.51 -7.32
C ALA A 83 2.07 -0.23 -7.54
N THR A 84 1.54 0.89 -7.08
CA THR A 84 2.31 2.07 -6.72
C THR A 84 2.38 2.15 -5.20
N ILE A 85 3.59 2.10 -4.65
CA ILE A 85 3.81 1.97 -3.21
C ILE A 85 3.59 3.30 -2.53
N MET A 86 2.71 3.32 -1.54
CA MET A 86 2.35 4.50 -0.77
C MET A 86 3.44 4.88 0.21
N GLU A 87 3.73 6.18 0.36
CA GLU A 87 4.63 6.73 1.37
C GLU A 87 3.79 7.25 2.54
N LEU A 88 3.98 6.68 3.73
CA LEU A 88 3.18 6.97 4.92
C LEU A 88 3.85 7.96 5.88
N ASP A 89 5.01 8.52 5.55
CA ASP A 89 5.75 9.45 6.41
C ASP A 89 4.96 10.73 6.74
N SER A 90 3.98 11.09 5.91
CA SER A 90 3.06 12.21 6.16
C SER A 90 1.95 11.89 7.18
N LEU A 91 1.74 10.61 7.51
CA LEU A 91 0.78 10.20 8.52
C LEU A 91 1.42 10.34 9.92
N LYS A 92 0.64 10.82 10.88
CA LYS A 92 1.08 10.90 12.27
C LYS A 92 1.26 9.49 12.86
N ASN A 93 2.16 9.39 13.85
CA ASN A 93 2.28 8.26 14.78
C ASN A 93 2.87 6.95 14.22
N ASN A 94 3.86 7.00 13.33
CA ASN A 94 4.55 5.77 12.87
C ASN A 94 3.58 4.65 12.46
N MET A 95 2.59 4.99 11.66
CA MET A 95 1.62 4.02 11.13
C MET A 95 2.35 2.75 10.68
N GLN A 96 1.94 1.61 11.23
CA GLN A 96 2.51 0.32 10.84
C GLN A 96 1.71 -0.26 9.68
N PRO A 97 2.32 -0.46 8.51
CA PRO A 97 1.66 -1.17 7.42
C PRO A 97 1.38 -2.63 7.78
N ILE A 98 0.26 -3.18 7.32
CA ILE A 98 0.00 -4.64 7.32
C ILE A 98 1.02 -5.32 6.40
N VAL A 99 1.25 -4.72 5.22
CA VAL A 99 2.31 -5.13 4.30
C VAL A 99 3.20 -3.93 4.02
N ARG A 100 4.38 -3.94 4.59
CA ARG A 100 5.43 -2.94 4.36
C ARG A 100 6.19 -3.26 3.08
N MET A 101 6.54 -2.22 2.32
CA MET A 101 7.59 -2.33 1.31
C MET A 101 8.91 -1.87 1.93
N VAL A 102 9.94 -2.68 1.77
CA VAL A 102 11.28 -2.34 2.25
C VAL A 102 11.90 -1.32 1.29
N ASP A 103 12.18 -0.13 1.81
CA ASP A 103 12.83 0.94 1.06
C ASP A 103 14.33 0.68 0.91
N ASN A 104 14.98 1.41 0.03
CA ASN A 104 16.42 1.40 -0.04
C ASN A 104 17.03 2.01 1.25
N PHE A 105 18.24 1.60 1.56
CA PHE A 105 18.91 1.98 2.81
C PHE A 105 19.36 3.47 2.86
N TYR A 106 19.25 4.20 1.75
CA TYR A 106 19.58 5.64 1.71
C TYR A 106 18.44 6.52 2.23
N LYS A 107 17.19 6.13 2.03
CA LYS A 107 16.01 6.93 2.38
C LYS A 107 15.25 6.41 3.57
N ASN A 108 15.08 5.09 3.67
CA ASN A 108 14.40 4.42 4.79
C ASN A 108 13.02 5.02 5.12
N ARG A 109 12.20 5.29 4.08
CA ARG A 109 10.83 5.79 4.22
C ARG A 109 9.89 4.72 4.78
N ASN A 110 8.79 5.15 5.38
CA ASN A 110 7.71 4.25 5.75
C ASN A 110 6.84 3.94 4.52
N LEU A 111 7.16 2.87 3.82
CA LEU A 111 6.51 2.47 2.58
C LEU A 111 5.48 1.37 2.83
N SER A 112 4.28 1.51 2.23
CA SER A 112 3.16 0.59 2.40
C SER A 112 2.59 0.12 1.07
N LEU A 113 2.29 -1.17 1.01
CA LEU A 113 1.43 -1.77 0.00
C LEU A 113 -0.01 -1.92 0.54
N LEU A 114 -0.13 -2.20 1.84
CA LEU A 114 -1.41 -2.42 2.52
C LEU A 114 -1.35 -1.85 3.93
N PHE A 115 -2.29 -0.96 4.28
CA PHE A 115 -2.47 -0.46 5.65
C PHE A 115 -3.94 -0.31 6.00
N GLU A 116 -4.22 -0.20 7.30
CA GLU A 116 -5.56 0.07 7.82
C GLU A 116 -5.56 1.24 8.79
N ALA A 117 -6.70 1.91 8.91
CA ALA A 117 -6.90 3.01 9.85
C ALA A 117 -8.38 3.25 10.15
N LYS A 118 -8.68 3.96 11.23
CA LYS A 118 -9.98 4.64 11.41
C LYS A 118 -9.95 5.94 10.61
N ALA A 119 -11.04 6.25 9.93
CA ALA A 119 -11.20 7.51 9.21
C ALA A 119 -12.66 7.96 9.24
N GLY A 120 -12.93 9.18 9.74
CA GLY A 120 -14.28 9.60 10.08
C GLY A 120 -14.90 8.64 11.10
N ASP A 121 -16.14 8.23 10.89
CA ASP A 121 -16.83 7.25 11.74
C ASP A 121 -16.59 5.80 11.29
N GLY A 122 -15.83 5.59 10.19
CA GLY A 122 -15.65 4.30 9.54
C GLY A 122 -14.29 3.65 9.78
N LYS A 123 -14.13 2.48 9.17
CA LYS A 123 -12.88 1.71 9.18
C LYS A 123 -12.37 1.56 7.76
N LEU A 124 -11.13 1.97 7.53
CA LEU A 124 -10.48 2.03 6.23
C LEU A 124 -9.42 0.94 6.12
N LEU A 125 -9.40 0.24 5.00
CA LEU A 125 -8.32 -0.61 4.52
C LEU A 125 -7.89 -0.07 3.15
N VAL A 126 -6.60 0.20 2.94
CA VAL A 126 -6.08 0.71 1.68
C VAL A 126 -5.08 -0.29 1.11
N CYS A 127 -5.33 -0.72 -0.12
CA CYS A 127 -4.40 -1.58 -0.87
C CYS A 127 -4.00 -0.87 -2.17
N SER A 128 -2.70 -0.69 -2.37
CA SER A 128 -2.16 -0.01 -3.55
C SER A 128 -1.90 -0.93 -4.74
N SER A 129 -1.96 -2.25 -4.57
CA SER A 129 -1.91 -3.18 -5.69
C SER A 129 -3.25 -3.26 -6.41
N ASP A 130 -3.23 -3.39 -7.73
CA ASP A 130 -4.46 -3.56 -8.51
C ASP A 130 -5.14 -4.89 -8.15
N LEU A 131 -6.27 -4.79 -7.43
CA LEU A 131 -7.14 -5.91 -7.04
C LEU A 131 -8.41 -5.99 -7.88
N ALA A 132 -8.48 -5.30 -9.03
CA ALA A 132 -9.67 -5.23 -9.87
C ALA A 132 -9.48 -5.83 -11.26
N LYS A 133 -8.35 -5.52 -11.91
CA LYS A 133 -8.15 -5.88 -13.32
C LYS A 133 -7.62 -7.31 -13.48
N SER A 134 -8.13 -7.99 -14.50
CA SER A 134 -7.62 -9.30 -14.96
C SER A 134 -7.54 -10.38 -13.89
N LEU A 135 -8.48 -10.41 -12.94
CA LEU A 135 -8.46 -11.36 -11.81
C LEU A 135 -8.61 -12.84 -12.25
N ASN A 136 -9.14 -13.09 -13.44
CA ASN A 136 -9.22 -14.43 -14.04
C ASN A 136 -7.83 -15.00 -14.39
N THR A 137 -6.87 -14.13 -14.75
CA THR A 137 -5.50 -14.49 -15.10
C THR A 137 -4.49 -14.17 -14.00
N ARG A 138 -4.92 -13.54 -12.91
CA ARG A 138 -4.13 -13.16 -11.75
C ARG A 138 -4.65 -13.82 -10.47
N PRO A 139 -4.41 -15.13 -10.30
CA PRO A 139 -4.96 -15.88 -9.16
C PRO A 139 -4.48 -15.33 -7.80
N VAL A 140 -3.27 -14.84 -7.75
CA VAL A 140 -2.69 -14.26 -6.52
C VAL A 140 -3.42 -12.98 -6.11
N ALA A 141 -3.67 -12.06 -7.04
CA ALA A 141 -4.43 -10.84 -6.77
C ALA A 141 -5.88 -11.15 -6.35
N ARG A 142 -6.49 -12.15 -7.01
CA ARG A 142 -7.82 -12.65 -6.65
C ARG A 142 -7.85 -13.20 -5.22
N GLN A 143 -6.84 -13.99 -4.84
CA GLN A 143 -6.73 -14.57 -3.51
C GLN A 143 -6.50 -13.50 -2.44
N LEU A 144 -5.61 -12.53 -2.70
CA LEU A 144 -5.40 -11.42 -1.78
C LEU A 144 -6.71 -10.62 -1.58
N ARG A 145 -7.38 -10.27 -2.67
CA ARG A 145 -8.69 -9.58 -2.58
C ARG A 145 -9.70 -10.35 -1.74
N TYR A 146 -9.79 -11.66 -1.93
CA TYR A 146 -10.69 -12.52 -1.14
C TYR A 146 -10.34 -12.43 0.35
N SER A 147 -9.06 -12.59 0.71
CA SER A 147 -8.60 -12.51 2.09
C SER A 147 -8.95 -11.15 2.74
N LEU A 148 -8.70 -10.05 2.03
CA LEU A 148 -8.99 -8.71 2.54
C LEU A 148 -10.49 -8.46 2.74
N LEU A 149 -11.35 -8.89 1.82
CA LEU A 149 -12.79 -8.73 1.95
C LEU A 149 -13.33 -9.56 3.12
N LYS A 150 -12.87 -10.79 3.27
CA LYS A 150 -13.24 -11.66 4.38
C LYS A 150 -12.78 -11.11 5.73
N TYR A 151 -11.55 -10.55 5.78
CA TYR A 151 -11.05 -9.85 6.96
C TYR A 151 -11.96 -8.68 7.35
N MET A 152 -12.36 -7.85 6.39
CA MET A 152 -13.25 -6.72 6.63
C MET A 152 -14.63 -7.11 7.15
N GLU A 153 -15.14 -8.29 6.80
CA GLU A 153 -16.42 -8.80 7.31
C GLU A 153 -16.32 -9.26 8.76
N SER A 154 -15.13 -9.65 9.20
CA SER A 154 -14.90 -10.15 10.55
C SER A 154 -14.85 -9.05 11.63
N ASP A 155 -14.97 -9.46 12.89
CA ASP A 155 -14.77 -8.57 14.05
C ASP A 155 -13.30 -8.24 14.28
N LYS A 156 -12.37 -8.99 13.65
CA LYS A 156 -10.93 -8.76 13.72
C LYS A 156 -10.51 -7.47 12.99
N PHE A 157 -11.31 -6.99 12.03
CA PHE A 157 -11.07 -5.70 11.39
C PHE A 157 -11.40 -4.56 12.37
N ASN A 158 -10.41 -4.22 13.15
CA ASN A 158 -10.51 -3.18 14.17
C ASN A 158 -9.24 -2.33 14.25
N PRO A 159 -8.97 -1.50 13.21
CA PRO A 159 -7.80 -0.64 13.18
C PRO A 159 -7.74 0.25 14.42
N GLN A 160 -6.54 0.47 14.95
CA GLN A 160 -6.32 1.30 16.14
C GLN A 160 -5.90 2.72 15.79
N GLU A 161 -5.13 2.87 14.72
CA GLU A 161 -4.62 4.17 14.26
C GLU A 161 -5.73 4.98 13.59
N GLU A 162 -5.72 6.28 13.80
CA GLU A 162 -6.69 7.21 13.24
C GLU A 162 -6.03 8.17 12.26
N VAL A 163 -6.66 8.37 11.09
CA VAL A 163 -6.21 9.28 10.05
C VAL A 163 -7.33 10.18 9.57
N THR A 164 -7.00 11.40 9.20
CA THR A 164 -7.94 12.34 8.60
C THR A 164 -8.07 12.09 7.09
N PHE A 165 -9.19 12.47 6.49
CA PHE A 165 -9.40 12.44 5.03
C PHE A 165 -8.32 13.25 4.29
N LYS A 166 -7.87 14.36 4.87
CA LYS A 166 -6.78 15.17 4.31
C LYS A 166 -5.46 14.38 4.24
N GLN A 167 -5.13 13.63 5.27
CA GLN A 167 -3.93 12.79 5.30
C GLN A 167 -4.02 11.65 4.29
N ILE A 168 -5.17 10.96 4.20
CA ILE A 168 -5.39 9.93 3.19
C ILE A 168 -5.20 10.51 1.78
N LYS A 169 -5.78 11.68 1.52
CA LYS A 169 -5.63 12.38 0.24
C LYS A 169 -4.18 12.73 -0.08
N GLN A 170 -3.37 13.09 0.93
CA GLN A 170 -1.93 13.35 0.74
C GLN A 170 -1.15 12.09 0.36
N VAL A 171 -1.50 10.94 0.93
CA VAL A 171 -0.89 9.65 0.58
C VAL A 171 -1.26 9.24 -0.86
N LEU A 172 -2.49 9.52 -1.30
CA LEU A 172 -2.97 9.17 -2.64
C LEU A 172 -2.55 10.19 -3.69
N HIS A 173 -2.60 11.49 -3.35
CA HIS A 173 -2.31 12.59 -4.26
C HIS A 173 -1.31 13.56 -3.62
N ASN A 174 -0.04 13.25 -3.67
CA ASN A 174 0.97 14.20 -3.25
C ASN A 174 1.14 15.28 -4.33
N VAL A 175 0.41 16.38 -4.18
CA VAL A 175 0.39 17.52 -5.12
C VAL A 175 1.73 18.28 -5.15
N ASN A 176 2.66 17.99 -4.22
CA ASN A 176 3.87 18.77 -3.99
C ASN A 176 5.16 18.14 -4.50
N ARG A 177 5.13 16.95 -5.10
CA ARG A 177 6.31 16.43 -5.81
C ARG A 177 6.40 17.07 -7.19
N THR A 178 7.11 18.17 -7.28
CA THR A 178 7.55 18.73 -8.56
C THR A 178 8.45 17.72 -9.28
N LYS A 179 8.49 17.77 -10.61
CA LYS A 179 9.36 16.90 -11.44
C LYS A 179 10.85 17.00 -11.07
N GLU A 180 11.24 18.02 -10.32
CA GLU A 180 12.61 18.26 -9.84
C GLU A 180 13.08 17.30 -8.76
N GLU A 181 12.20 16.83 -7.87
CA GLU A 181 12.61 15.83 -6.86
C GLU A 181 12.94 14.45 -7.45
N LYS A 182 12.47 14.15 -8.66
CA LYS A 182 12.87 12.94 -9.37
C LYS A 182 14.29 13.02 -9.95
N LYS A 183 14.82 14.22 -10.16
CA LYS A 183 16.17 14.45 -10.69
C LYS A 183 17.26 14.52 -9.62
N SER A 184 16.94 15.03 -8.43
CA SER A 184 17.94 15.44 -7.44
C SER A 184 18.54 14.32 -6.59
N ILE A 185 18.21 13.05 -6.82
CA ILE A 185 18.76 11.95 -6.02
C ILE A 185 19.99 11.33 -6.65
N TYR A 186 20.26 11.66 -7.90
CA TYR A 186 21.31 11.04 -8.71
C TYR A 186 22.11 12.02 -9.59
N GLU A 187 21.96 13.34 -9.36
CA GLU A 187 22.86 14.38 -9.86
C GLU A 187 23.90 14.79 -8.85
#